data_c2f6401b61e0f96e394580abfadde2ea
#
_entry.id   c2f6401b61e0f96e394580abfadde2ea
#
_cell.length_a   1.000
_cell.length_b   1.000
_cell.length_c   1.000
_cell.angle_alpha   90.00
_cell.angle_beta   90.00
_cell.angle_gamma   90.00
#
_symmetry.space_group_name_H-M   'P 1'
#
loop_
_entity.id
_entity.type
_entity.pdbx_description
1 polymer ?
#
loop_
_entity_poly.entity_id
_entity_poly.type
_entity_poly.pdbx_seq_one_letter_code
_entity_poly.pdbx_strand_id
1 'polypeptide(L)'
;MRKFDFTKQLPTHCSDKYEKEYFLIFAIFVAGKSAKVATEKTWELMKWIRHDETPFTYLKEVIKDDDLLSVYLKRIKVGQYARIEKALKDIVNLNVETCTLDDLLACYGVGNKTARFFLLNTRKDAEYAVLDTHILKWLQSMWTLRVVPKFTPTSESLYALWEYEAIKALKKEYPEKTLAEADFEVWKTFAKV
;
A
#
# COMPACT_ATOMS: atom_id res chain seq x y z
N MET A 1 -12.66 -0.88 18.44
CA MET A 1 -11.55 -1.00 17.46
C MET A 1 -12.03 -1.72 16.20
N ARG A 2 -11.61 -1.28 15.01
CA ARG A 2 -11.98 -1.86 13.71
C ARG A 2 -10.84 -2.73 13.18
N LYS A 3 -11.17 -3.93 12.68
CA LYS A 3 -10.21 -4.84 12.04
C LYS A 3 -10.53 -4.91 10.55
N PHE A 4 -9.51 -4.75 9.71
CA PHE A 4 -9.64 -4.83 8.26
C PHE A 4 -8.90 -6.05 7.71
N ASP A 5 -9.47 -6.66 6.69
CA ASP A 5 -8.86 -7.77 5.94
C ASP A 5 -8.68 -7.35 4.47
N PHE A 6 -7.56 -6.71 4.21
CA PHE A 6 -7.23 -6.21 2.87
C PHE A 6 -6.86 -7.30 1.85
N THR A 7 -6.94 -8.57 2.24
CA THR A 7 -6.90 -9.68 1.27
C THR A 7 -8.25 -9.89 0.60
N LYS A 8 -9.33 -9.42 1.21
CA LYS A 8 -10.71 -9.59 0.75
C LYS A 8 -11.28 -8.33 0.14
N GLN A 9 -10.99 -7.18 0.76
CA GLN A 9 -11.54 -5.90 0.36
C GLN A 9 -10.52 -4.80 0.63
N LEU A 10 -10.22 -4.00 -0.39
CA LEU A 10 -9.41 -2.78 -0.26
C LEU A 10 -10.31 -1.58 0.09
N PRO A 11 -9.75 -0.52 0.67
CA PRO A 11 -10.49 0.71 0.89
C PRO A 11 -10.87 1.35 -0.45
N THR A 12 -11.76 2.32 -0.38
CA THR A 12 -12.16 3.15 -1.52
C THR A 12 -11.95 4.63 -1.20
N HIS A 13 -12.17 5.50 -2.16
CA HIS A 13 -12.14 6.94 -1.91
C HIS A 13 -13.17 7.38 -0.84
N CYS A 14 -14.27 6.61 -0.66
CA CYS A 14 -15.30 6.87 0.35
C CYS A 14 -14.94 6.36 1.75
N SER A 15 -13.87 5.57 1.90
CA SER A 15 -13.40 5.10 3.20
C SER A 15 -13.07 6.26 4.11
N ASP A 16 -13.38 6.12 5.40
CA ASP A 16 -13.09 7.16 6.38
C ASP A 16 -11.58 7.30 6.67
N LYS A 17 -11.23 8.35 7.38
CA LYS A 17 -9.85 8.65 7.76
C LYS A 17 -9.19 7.50 8.52
N TYR A 18 -9.94 6.84 9.43
CA TYR A 18 -9.42 5.71 10.20
C TYR A 18 -8.98 4.56 9.29
N GLU A 19 -9.81 4.18 8.32
CA GLU A 19 -9.51 3.11 7.38
C GLU A 19 -8.33 3.46 6.46
N LYS A 20 -8.26 4.71 5.98
CA LYS A 20 -7.15 5.21 5.17
C LYS A 20 -5.82 5.20 5.92
N GLU A 21 -5.79 5.65 7.17
CA GLU A 21 -4.60 5.59 8.03
C GLU A 21 -4.16 4.13 8.27
N TYR A 22 -5.11 3.26 8.59
CA TYR A 22 -4.86 1.84 8.79
C TYR A 22 -4.32 1.19 7.51
N PHE A 23 -4.88 1.55 6.36
CA PHE A 23 -4.44 1.04 5.06
C PHE A 23 -3.03 1.51 4.69
N LEU A 24 -2.65 2.75 4.98
CA LEU A 24 -1.27 3.20 4.71
C LEU A 24 -0.25 2.43 5.56
N ILE A 25 -0.55 2.13 6.82
CA ILE A 25 0.29 1.27 7.66
C ILE A 25 0.41 -0.13 7.06
N PHE A 26 -0.70 -0.72 6.63
CA PHE A 26 -0.70 -2.01 5.93
C PHE A 26 0.14 -1.97 4.64
N ALA A 27 0.02 -0.92 3.83
CA ALA A 27 0.77 -0.76 2.58
C ALA A 27 2.29 -0.71 2.82
N ILE A 28 2.74 -0.15 3.95
CA ILE A 28 4.15 -0.21 4.37
C ILE A 28 4.55 -1.62 4.79
N PHE A 29 3.68 -2.33 5.50
CA PHE A 29 3.97 -3.67 6.02
C PHE A 29 3.99 -4.73 4.91
N VAL A 30 3.15 -4.60 3.88
CA VAL A 30 3.05 -5.57 2.77
C VAL A 30 4.24 -5.51 1.81
N ALA A 31 5.07 -4.48 1.88
CA ALA A 31 6.27 -4.39 1.04
C ALA A 31 7.23 -5.55 1.32
N GLY A 32 7.34 -6.48 0.37
CA GLY A 32 8.17 -7.70 0.46
C GLY A 32 7.59 -8.81 1.33
N LYS A 33 6.29 -8.80 1.60
CA LYS A 33 5.57 -9.85 2.36
C LYS A 33 4.25 -10.21 1.68
N SER A 34 3.65 -11.34 2.09
CA SER A 34 2.29 -11.66 1.68
C SER A 34 1.27 -10.73 2.36
N ALA A 35 0.18 -10.43 1.66
CA ALA A 35 -0.90 -9.61 2.18
C ALA A 35 -1.51 -10.17 3.46
N LYS A 36 -1.62 -11.52 3.58
CA LYS A 36 -2.09 -12.19 4.80
C LYS A 36 -1.22 -11.85 6.00
N VAL A 37 0.10 -12.01 5.88
CA VAL A 37 1.04 -11.70 6.97
C VAL A 37 0.98 -10.21 7.32
N ALA A 38 0.95 -9.31 6.32
CA ALA A 38 0.86 -7.88 6.57
C ALA A 38 -0.44 -7.51 7.29
N THR A 39 -1.59 -8.09 6.90
CA THR A 39 -2.89 -7.89 7.58
C THR A 39 -2.81 -8.29 9.05
N GLU A 40 -2.27 -9.47 9.35
CA GLU A 40 -2.09 -9.94 10.73
C GLU A 40 -1.19 -9.01 11.54
N LYS A 41 -0.04 -8.57 10.98
CA LYS A 41 0.91 -7.69 11.68
C LYS A 41 0.35 -6.28 11.88
N THR A 42 -0.38 -5.75 10.92
CA THR A 42 -1.07 -4.46 11.08
C THR A 42 -2.11 -4.55 12.21
N TRP A 43 -2.89 -5.63 12.24
CA TRP A 43 -3.82 -5.88 13.34
C TRP A 43 -3.12 -6.00 14.70
N GLU A 44 -2.03 -6.77 14.79
CA GLU A 44 -1.29 -6.94 16.03
C GLU A 44 -0.73 -5.60 16.56
N LEU A 45 -0.30 -4.69 15.68
CA LEU A 45 0.15 -3.36 16.08
C LEU A 45 -1.01 -2.48 16.54
N MET A 46 -2.15 -2.54 15.85
CA MET A 46 -3.27 -1.62 16.06
C MET A 46 -4.29 -2.10 17.13
N LYS A 47 -4.21 -3.34 17.60
CA LYS A 47 -5.21 -3.92 18.54
C LYS A 47 -5.33 -3.22 19.90
N TRP A 48 -4.40 -2.32 20.21
CA TRP A 48 -4.36 -1.56 21.44
C TRP A 48 -4.89 -0.11 21.31
N ILE A 49 -5.34 0.28 20.08
CA ILE A 49 -5.96 1.59 19.85
C ILE A 49 -7.22 1.72 20.70
N ARG A 50 -7.37 2.85 21.41
CA ARG A 50 -8.58 3.17 22.13
C ARG A 50 -9.72 3.52 21.18
N HIS A 51 -10.95 3.47 21.68
CA HIS A 51 -12.15 3.64 20.84
C HIS A 51 -12.24 5.04 20.19
N ASP A 52 -11.71 6.03 20.83
CA ASP A 52 -11.71 7.44 20.43
C ASP A 52 -10.47 7.88 19.64
N GLU A 53 -9.54 6.96 19.36
CA GLU A 53 -8.29 7.25 18.66
C GLU A 53 -8.32 6.77 17.22
N THR A 54 -7.56 7.47 16.35
CA THR A 54 -7.23 6.98 15.01
C THR A 54 -5.86 6.26 15.02
N PRO A 55 -5.56 5.43 13.99
CA PRO A 55 -4.26 4.78 13.88
C PRO A 55 -3.06 5.71 14.01
N PHE A 56 -3.11 6.89 13.37
CA PHE A 56 -2.01 7.85 13.45
C PHE A 56 -1.94 8.55 14.80
N THR A 57 -3.08 8.85 15.43
CA THR A 57 -3.08 9.41 16.78
C THR A 57 -2.44 8.45 17.76
N TYR A 58 -2.82 7.16 17.71
CA TYR A 58 -2.20 6.13 18.54
C TYR A 58 -0.70 5.98 18.28
N LEU A 59 -0.28 5.91 17.01
CA LEU A 59 1.14 5.79 16.68
C LEU A 59 1.95 7.01 17.14
N LYS A 60 1.41 8.23 17.05
CA LYS A 60 2.07 9.43 17.56
C LYS A 60 2.34 9.34 19.06
N GLU A 61 1.42 8.78 19.85
CA GLU A 61 1.65 8.55 21.28
C GLU A 61 2.74 7.48 21.51
N VAL A 62 2.71 6.39 20.76
CA VAL A 62 3.73 5.33 20.84
C VAL A 62 5.13 5.84 20.46
N ILE A 63 5.22 6.73 19.46
CA ILE A 63 6.48 7.30 18.96
C ILE A 63 7.11 8.28 19.94
N LYS A 64 6.36 8.88 20.87
CA LYS A 64 6.93 9.78 21.91
C LYS A 64 7.93 9.07 22.81
N ASP A 65 7.77 7.78 23.00
CA ASP A 65 8.74 6.93 23.68
C ASP A 65 9.65 6.30 22.61
N ASP A 66 10.90 6.72 22.57
CA ASP A 66 11.85 6.35 21.52
C ASP A 66 12.03 4.84 21.35
N ASP A 67 11.88 4.06 22.41
CA ASP A 67 12.07 2.60 22.39
C ASP A 67 10.76 1.82 22.15
N LEU A 68 9.62 2.38 22.51
CA LEU A 68 8.36 1.66 22.57
C LEU A 68 7.91 1.12 21.20
N LEU A 69 8.00 1.95 20.16
CA LEU A 69 7.68 1.52 18.79
C LEU A 69 8.58 0.37 18.36
N SER A 70 9.89 0.47 18.60
CA SER A 70 10.85 -0.58 18.27
C SER A 70 10.54 -1.89 19.00
N VAL A 71 10.18 -1.82 20.27
CA VAL A 71 9.75 -2.97 21.08
C VAL A 71 8.50 -3.62 20.50
N TYR A 72 7.49 -2.83 20.12
CA TYR A 72 6.26 -3.34 19.51
C TYR A 72 6.52 -4.02 18.18
N LEU A 73 7.30 -3.39 17.28
CA LEU A 73 7.66 -3.96 15.99
C LEU A 73 8.39 -5.30 16.12
N LYS A 74 9.33 -5.39 17.09
CA LYS A 74 10.04 -6.64 17.40
C LYS A 74 9.11 -7.70 17.96
N ARG A 75 8.22 -7.33 18.90
CA ARG A 75 7.24 -8.23 19.51
C ARG A 75 6.31 -8.87 18.49
N ILE A 76 5.78 -8.08 17.55
CA ILE A 76 4.92 -8.59 16.48
C ILE A 76 5.69 -9.27 15.35
N LYS A 77 7.03 -9.25 15.39
CA LYS A 77 7.92 -9.87 14.38
C LYS A 77 7.61 -9.39 12.95
N VAL A 78 7.47 -8.06 12.79
CA VAL A 78 7.14 -7.48 11.48
C VAL A 78 8.30 -7.58 10.48
N GLY A 79 9.56 -7.72 10.93
CA GLY A 79 10.77 -7.70 10.11
C GLY A 79 11.08 -6.32 9.53
N GLN A 80 12.22 -6.14 8.87
CA GLN A 80 12.66 -4.84 8.31
C GLN A 80 12.50 -3.67 9.30
N TYR A 81 12.81 -3.90 10.56
CA TYR A 81 12.47 -3.03 11.70
C TYR A 81 12.86 -1.58 11.48
N ALA A 82 14.13 -1.31 11.16
CA ALA A 82 14.62 0.06 10.99
C ALA A 82 13.91 0.82 9.84
N ARG A 83 13.60 0.12 8.73
CA ARG A 83 12.85 0.71 7.61
C ARG A 83 11.43 1.05 8.04
N ILE A 84 10.75 0.10 8.67
CA ILE A 84 9.34 0.26 9.06
C ILE A 84 9.20 1.32 10.14
N GLU A 85 10.09 1.32 11.14
CA GLU A 85 10.09 2.32 12.20
C GLU A 85 10.21 3.75 11.64
N LYS A 86 11.19 4.00 10.76
CA LYS A 86 11.35 5.30 10.12
C LYS A 86 10.14 5.66 9.27
N ALA A 87 9.64 4.71 8.47
CA ALA A 87 8.45 4.93 7.65
C ALA A 87 7.23 5.33 8.50
N LEU A 88 6.98 4.66 9.63
CA LEU A 88 5.88 5.00 10.51
C LEU A 88 6.06 6.38 11.15
N LYS A 89 7.28 6.75 11.57
CA LYS A 89 7.59 8.09 12.11
C LYS A 89 7.30 9.21 11.09
N ASP A 90 7.51 8.96 9.82
CA ASP A 90 7.25 9.95 8.76
C ASP A 90 5.75 10.03 8.42
N ILE A 91 5.11 8.90 8.12
CA ILE A 91 3.72 8.90 7.62
C ILE A 91 2.68 9.41 8.61
N VAL A 92 2.91 9.29 9.92
CA VAL A 92 1.96 9.78 10.94
C VAL A 92 1.74 11.28 10.88
N ASN A 93 2.61 12.02 10.17
CA ASN A 93 2.50 13.45 9.97
C ASN A 93 1.74 13.83 8.69
N LEU A 94 1.41 12.86 7.84
CA LEU A 94 0.63 13.09 6.63
C LEU A 94 -0.85 13.28 6.95
N ASN A 95 -1.50 14.10 6.13
CA ASN A 95 -2.95 14.07 6.03
C ASN A 95 -3.32 13.04 4.95
N VAL A 96 -3.80 11.87 5.36
CA VAL A 96 -4.16 10.77 4.44
C VAL A 96 -5.27 11.10 3.45
N GLU A 97 -6.04 12.16 3.68
CA GLU A 97 -7.12 12.57 2.78
C GLU A 97 -6.64 13.47 1.64
N THR A 98 -5.55 14.22 1.86
CA THR A 98 -5.07 15.24 0.91
C THR A 98 -3.65 15.01 0.42
N CYS A 99 -2.87 14.11 1.06
CA CYS A 99 -1.48 13.86 0.66
C CYS A 99 -1.39 13.45 -0.81
N THR A 100 -0.37 13.97 -1.46
CA THR A 100 -0.02 13.74 -2.86
C THR A 100 0.95 12.57 -3.02
N LEU A 101 1.26 12.24 -4.27
CA LEU A 101 2.32 11.26 -4.57
C LEU A 101 3.68 11.73 -4.02
N ASP A 102 4.00 13.01 -4.20
CA ASP A 102 5.27 13.59 -3.74
C ASP A 102 5.38 13.57 -2.21
N ASP A 103 4.30 13.87 -1.49
CA ASP A 103 4.27 13.78 -0.02
C ASP A 103 4.56 12.35 0.46
N LEU A 104 4.00 11.36 -0.21
CA LEU A 104 4.23 9.96 0.11
C LEU A 104 5.65 9.50 -0.22
N LEU A 105 6.18 9.91 -1.39
CA LEU A 105 7.53 9.58 -1.81
C LEU A 105 8.61 10.28 -0.96
N ALA A 106 8.29 11.41 -0.32
CA ALA A 106 9.16 12.08 0.64
C ALA A 106 9.33 11.28 1.95
N CYS A 107 8.38 10.38 2.28
CA CYS A 107 8.48 9.55 3.47
C CYS A 107 9.50 8.42 3.29
N TYR A 108 10.35 8.22 4.29
CA TYR A 108 11.35 7.17 4.27
C TYR A 108 10.71 5.78 4.06
N GLY A 109 11.27 5.01 3.14
CA GLY A 109 10.83 3.62 2.87
C GLY A 109 9.47 3.48 2.19
N VAL A 110 8.86 4.59 1.76
CA VAL A 110 7.69 4.62 0.88
C VAL A 110 8.20 4.82 -0.56
N GLY A 111 8.17 3.77 -1.35
CA GLY A 111 8.57 3.83 -2.76
C GLY A 111 7.36 3.95 -3.70
N ASN A 112 7.65 4.07 -5.00
CA ASN A 112 6.67 4.24 -6.09
C ASN A 112 5.47 3.29 -5.98
N LYS A 113 5.72 2.00 -5.76
CA LYS A 113 4.67 1.00 -5.61
C LYS A 113 3.77 1.28 -4.41
N THR A 114 4.34 1.54 -3.23
CA THR A 114 3.57 1.73 -1.99
C THR A 114 2.73 3.01 -2.06
N ALA A 115 3.31 4.10 -2.55
CA ALA A 115 2.62 5.38 -2.69
C ALA A 115 1.41 5.26 -3.65
N ARG A 116 1.63 4.66 -4.83
CA ARG A 116 0.56 4.47 -5.82
C ARG A 116 -0.49 3.47 -5.37
N PHE A 117 -0.11 2.41 -4.65
CA PHE A 117 -1.07 1.48 -4.05
C PHE A 117 -2.03 2.18 -3.09
N PHE A 118 -1.50 3.08 -2.25
CA PHE A 118 -2.32 3.88 -1.36
C PHE A 118 -3.24 4.84 -2.13
N LEU A 119 -2.70 5.63 -3.07
CA LEU A 119 -3.47 6.63 -3.81
C LEU A 119 -4.52 5.99 -4.73
N LEU A 120 -4.19 4.92 -5.43
CA LEU A 120 -5.12 4.20 -6.31
C LEU A 120 -6.40 3.80 -5.56
N ASN A 121 -6.26 3.33 -4.31
CA ASN A 121 -7.38 2.82 -3.53
C ASN A 121 -8.09 3.88 -2.66
N THR A 122 -7.52 5.07 -2.50
CA THR A 122 -8.05 6.09 -1.57
C THR A 122 -8.42 7.41 -2.22
N ARG A 123 -8.19 7.56 -3.52
CA ARG A 123 -8.56 8.76 -4.28
C ARG A 123 -9.65 8.44 -5.30
N LYS A 124 -10.59 9.38 -5.45
CA LYS A 124 -11.58 9.31 -6.52
C LYS A 124 -10.88 9.47 -7.87
N ASP A 125 -11.27 8.68 -8.85
CA ASP A 125 -10.78 8.73 -10.23
C ASP A 125 -9.23 8.69 -10.33
N ALA A 126 -8.58 7.93 -9.45
CA ALA A 126 -7.13 7.80 -9.42
C ALA A 126 -6.58 7.15 -10.69
N GLU A 127 -5.66 7.82 -11.35
CA GLU A 127 -4.99 7.39 -12.58
C GLU A 127 -3.59 6.82 -12.26
N TYR A 128 -3.54 5.77 -11.44
CA TYR A 128 -2.32 5.05 -11.05
C TYR A 128 -2.41 3.56 -11.38
N ALA A 129 -1.26 2.90 -11.52
CA ALA A 129 -1.16 1.44 -11.53
C ALA A 129 -0.06 0.96 -10.56
N VAL A 130 -0.34 -0.14 -9.88
CA VAL A 130 0.58 -0.72 -8.89
C VAL A 130 1.47 -1.75 -9.56
N LEU A 131 2.66 -1.33 -10.01
CA LEU A 131 3.61 -2.22 -10.70
C LEU A 131 4.24 -3.22 -9.71
N ASP A 132 3.41 -4.12 -9.21
CA ASP A 132 3.88 -5.24 -8.40
C ASP A 132 4.20 -6.48 -9.27
N THR A 133 4.64 -7.55 -8.63
CA THR A 133 4.98 -8.79 -9.33
C THR A 133 3.79 -9.43 -10.04
N HIS A 134 2.56 -9.18 -9.60
CA HIS A 134 1.35 -9.75 -10.18
C HIS A 134 0.94 -8.97 -11.44
N ILE A 135 0.89 -7.65 -11.37
CA ILE A 135 0.65 -6.78 -12.53
C ILE A 135 1.73 -6.98 -13.60
N LEU A 136 3.02 -7.05 -13.22
CA LEU A 136 4.10 -7.27 -14.16
C LEU A 136 4.01 -8.64 -14.85
N LYS A 137 3.66 -9.71 -14.13
CA LYS A 137 3.41 -11.05 -14.71
C LYS A 137 2.19 -11.05 -15.62
N TRP A 138 1.12 -10.36 -15.23
CA TRP A 138 -0.07 -10.22 -16.07
C TRP A 138 0.25 -9.50 -17.38
N LEU A 139 0.96 -8.37 -17.33
CA LEU A 139 1.42 -7.67 -18.54
C LEU A 139 2.30 -8.55 -19.41
N GLN A 140 3.19 -9.35 -18.82
CA GLN A 140 4.05 -10.28 -19.55
C GLN A 140 3.24 -11.38 -20.23
N SER A 141 2.13 -11.85 -19.64
CA SER A 141 1.25 -12.86 -20.27
C SER A 141 0.47 -12.31 -21.46
N MET A 142 0.18 -10.99 -21.47
CA MET A 142 -0.53 -10.34 -22.58
C MET A 142 0.39 -9.98 -23.75
N TRP A 143 1.68 -9.74 -23.51
CA TRP A 143 2.61 -9.20 -24.51
C TRP A 143 3.79 -10.13 -24.77
N THR A 144 3.64 -11.03 -25.73
CA THR A 144 4.66 -12.00 -26.11
C THR A 144 5.92 -11.38 -26.74
N LEU A 145 5.84 -10.16 -27.26
CA LEU A 145 6.92 -9.48 -27.99
C LEU A 145 7.59 -8.32 -27.21
N ARG A 146 7.11 -7.98 -26.01
CA ARG A 146 7.68 -6.90 -25.21
C ARG A 146 8.38 -7.46 -23.98
N VAL A 147 9.55 -6.90 -23.66
CA VAL A 147 10.30 -7.25 -22.44
C VAL A 147 9.73 -6.45 -21.27
N VAL A 148 8.76 -7.06 -20.57
CA VAL A 148 8.22 -6.48 -19.33
C VAL A 148 9.23 -6.64 -18.19
N PRO A 149 9.44 -5.63 -17.34
CA PRO A 149 10.32 -5.76 -16.17
C PRO A 149 9.93 -6.94 -15.27
N LYS A 150 10.90 -7.70 -14.79
CA LYS A 150 10.66 -8.80 -13.83
C LYS A 150 10.36 -8.28 -12.42
N PHE A 151 10.83 -7.10 -12.10
CA PHE A 151 10.71 -6.47 -10.78
C PHE A 151 10.17 -5.06 -10.93
N THR A 152 9.53 -4.57 -9.87
CA THR A 152 9.08 -3.17 -9.78
C THR A 152 10.21 -2.22 -10.16
N PRO A 153 10.03 -1.33 -11.16
CA PRO A 153 11.02 -0.33 -11.51
C PRO A 153 11.33 0.60 -10.34
N THR A 154 12.61 0.91 -10.13
CA THR A 154 13.05 1.80 -9.04
C THR A 154 13.19 3.25 -9.50
N SER A 155 13.53 3.51 -10.78
CA SER A 155 13.57 4.87 -11.32
C SER A 155 12.17 5.36 -11.65
N GLU A 156 11.92 6.64 -11.37
CA GLU A 156 10.61 7.27 -11.62
C GLU A 156 10.23 7.21 -13.11
N SER A 157 11.16 7.54 -14.00
CA SER A 157 10.92 7.55 -15.45
C SER A 157 10.52 6.17 -15.99
N LEU A 158 11.19 5.11 -15.53
CA LEU A 158 10.88 3.75 -15.95
C LEU A 158 9.56 3.27 -15.31
N TYR A 159 9.30 3.67 -14.06
CA TYR A 159 8.03 3.39 -13.40
C TYR A 159 6.87 4.04 -14.17
N ALA A 160 6.96 5.34 -14.46
CA ALA A 160 5.94 6.08 -15.19
C ALA A 160 5.65 5.50 -16.58
N LEU A 161 6.69 5.06 -17.31
CA LEU A 161 6.52 4.38 -18.60
C LEU A 161 5.67 3.12 -18.47
N TRP A 162 6.01 2.24 -17.53
CA TRP A 162 5.29 0.98 -17.35
C TRP A 162 3.94 1.16 -16.65
N GLU A 163 3.78 2.18 -15.82
CA GLU A 163 2.51 2.60 -15.26
C GLU A 163 1.52 3.00 -16.35
N TYR A 164 1.95 3.82 -17.30
CA TYR A 164 1.14 4.22 -18.46
C TYR A 164 0.66 2.99 -19.27
N GLU A 165 1.57 2.06 -19.56
CA GLU A 165 1.22 0.84 -20.30
C GLU A 165 0.29 -0.07 -19.49
N ALA A 166 0.47 -0.17 -18.19
CA ALA A 166 -0.40 -0.93 -17.30
C ALA A 166 -1.81 -0.33 -17.23
N ILE A 167 -1.93 0.98 -17.06
CA ILE A 167 -3.23 1.69 -17.05
C ILE A 167 -3.98 1.43 -18.36
N LYS A 168 -3.28 1.58 -19.50
CA LYS A 168 -3.88 1.33 -20.82
C LYS A 168 -4.37 -0.11 -20.98
N ALA A 169 -3.59 -1.08 -20.51
CA ALA A 169 -3.97 -2.48 -20.55
C ALA A 169 -5.15 -2.80 -19.63
N LEU A 170 -5.15 -2.27 -18.39
CA LEU A 170 -6.24 -2.45 -17.43
C LEU A 170 -7.56 -1.85 -17.95
N LYS A 171 -7.54 -0.64 -18.49
CA LYS A 171 -8.74 0.00 -19.08
C LYS A 171 -9.28 -0.77 -20.28
N LYS A 172 -8.40 -1.41 -21.08
CA LYS A 172 -8.81 -2.22 -22.22
C LYS A 172 -9.44 -3.55 -21.79
N GLU A 173 -8.87 -4.22 -20.80
CA GLU A 173 -9.30 -5.54 -20.33
C GLU A 173 -10.53 -5.47 -19.42
N TYR A 174 -10.65 -4.39 -18.65
CA TYR A 174 -11.71 -4.17 -17.67
C TYR A 174 -12.41 -2.83 -17.88
N PRO A 175 -13.08 -2.59 -19.05
CA PRO A 175 -13.61 -1.27 -19.39
C PRO A 175 -14.70 -0.76 -18.45
N GLU A 176 -15.41 -1.68 -17.76
CA GLU A 176 -16.50 -1.33 -16.83
C GLU A 176 -16.03 -1.15 -15.37
N LYS A 177 -14.71 -1.31 -15.12
CA LYS A 177 -14.17 -1.22 -13.76
C LYS A 177 -13.34 0.05 -13.59
N THR A 178 -13.30 0.56 -12.37
CA THR A 178 -12.27 1.53 -11.98
C THR A 178 -10.88 0.88 -12.03
N LEU A 179 -9.83 1.68 -12.14
CA LEU A 179 -8.45 1.14 -12.13
C LEU A 179 -8.13 0.37 -10.83
N ALA A 180 -8.66 0.81 -9.67
CA ALA A 180 -8.50 0.11 -8.41
C ALA A 180 -9.15 -1.29 -8.42
N GLU A 181 -10.36 -1.39 -8.95
CA GLU A 181 -11.06 -2.67 -9.09
C GLU A 181 -10.36 -3.60 -10.09
N ALA A 182 -9.90 -3.05 -11.23
CA ALA A 182 -9.18 -3.81 -12.24
C ALA A 182 -7.83 -4.34 -11.72
N ASP A 183 -7.07 -3.50 -11.03
CA ASP A 183 -5.81 -3.88 -10.36
C ASP A 183 -6.02 -5.00 -9.35
N PHE A 184 -7.07 -4.90 -8.54
CA PHE A 184 -7.41 -5.92 -7.54
C PHE A 184 -7.86 -7.25 -8.16
N GLU A 185 -8.58 -7.23 -9.29
CA GLU A 185 -8.93 -8.45 -10.04
C GLU A 185 -7.69 -9.17 -10.57
N VAL A 186 -6.76 -8.43 -11.18
CA VAL A 186 -5.48 -9.00 -11.62
C VAL A 186 -4.73 -9.59 -10.44
N TRP A 187 -4.66 -8.86 -9.32
CA TRP A 187 -3.98 -9.35 -8.11
C TRP A 187 -4.61 -10.66 -7.62
N LYS A 188 -5.95 -10.76 -7.49
CA LYS A 188 -6.63 -11.99 -7.06
C LYS A 188 -6.30 -13.19 -7.96
N THR A 189 -6.26 -12.96 -9.26
CA THR A 189 -6.00 -14.01 -10.25
C THR A 189 -4.56 -14.53 -10.16
N PHE A 190 -3.58 -13.66 -9.95
CA PHE A 190 -2.16 -14.00 -9.98
C PHE A 190 -1.54 -14.26 -8.60
N ALA A 191 -2.18 -13.82 -7.52
CA ALA A 191 -1.70 -14.06 -6.15
C ALA A 191 -2.00 -15.49 -5.64
N LYS A 192 -2.82 -16.28 -6.35
CA LYS A 192 -3.28 -17.62 -5.91
C LYS A 192 -3.87 -17.59 -4.49
N VAL A 193 -4.71 -16.60 -4.24
CA VAL A 193 -5.46 -16.49 -2.96
C VAL A 193 -6.71 -17.34 -3.03
#